data_be36ec235cfb1239a0febf7c4b46c429
#
_entry.id   be36ec235cfb1239a0febf7c4b46c429
#
_cell.length_a   1.000
_cell.length_b   1.000
_cell.length_c   1.000
_cell.angle_alpha   90.00
_cell.angle_beta   90.00
_cell.angle_gamma   90.00
#
_symmetry.space_group_name_H-M   'P 1'
#
loop_
_entity.id
_entity.type
_entity.pdbx_description
1 polymer ?
#
loop_
_entity_poly.entity_id
_entity_poly.type
_entity_poly.pdbx_seq_one_letter_code
_entity_poly.pdbx_strand_id
1 'polypeptide(L)'
;MSQIPPPAPTRVLSAEDEPLVWIDCEMTGLDPKRDRLLEIACIVTDGQLQPVDEGVSYVIRTEPHILEGMDEWCTRTHSQTGLYAA
;
A
#
# COMPACT_ATOMS: atom_id res chain seq x y z
N MET A 1 -6.09 -4.80 -12.10
CA MET A 1 -6.18 -4.00 -10.87
C MET A 1 -7.59 -3.46 -10.73
N SER A 2 -8.23 -3.76 -9.65
CA SER A 2 -9.57 -3.22 -9.43
C SER A 2 -9.46 -1.75 -9.03
N GLN A 3 -10.36 -0.96 -9.55
CA GLN A 3 -10.38 0.46 -9.26
C GLN A 3 -11.18 0.73 -8.00
N ILE A 4 -10.56 1.42 -7.07
CA ILE A 4 -11.21 1.78 -5.82
C ILE A 4 -12.05 3.04 -6.07
N PRO A 5 -13.31 3.08 -5.60
CA PRO A 5 -14.11 4.29 -5.71
C PRO A 5 -13.41 5.47 -5.03
N PRO A 6 -13.62 6.71 -5.48
CA PRO A 6 -13.06 7.86 -4.80
C PRO A 6 -13.54 7.91 -3.35
N PRO A 7 -12.68 8.33 -2.40
CA PRO A 7 -13.08 8.45 -1.00
C PRO A 7 -14.16 9.53 -0.81
N ALA A 8 -14.79 9.54 0.35
CA ALA A 8 -15.67 10.60 0.77
C ALA A 8 -14.94 11.95 0.71
N PRO A 9 -15.68 13.09 0.68
CA PRO A 9 -15.06 14.41 0.60
C PRO A 9 -13.93 14.57 1.61
N THR A 10 -12.76 14.98 1.09
CA THR A 10 -11.55 15.13 1.87
C THR A 10 -11.56 16.45 2.64
N ARG A 11 -11.16 16.39 3.92
CA ARG A 11 -10.93 17.58 4.70
C ARG A 11 -9.68 18.29 4.14
N VAL A 12 -9.77 19.60 3.93
CA VAL A 12 -8.65 20.37 3.42
C VAL A 12 -7.73 20.77 4.59
N LEU A 13 -6.45 20.47 4.46
CA LEU A 13 -5.43 20.81 5.46
C LEU A 13 -4.63 22.03 4.99
N SER A 14 -4.23 22.87 5.95
CA SER A 14 -3.27 23.94 5.74
C SER A 14 -1.94 23.58 6.40
N ALA A 15 -0.92 24.41 6.20
CA ALA A 15 0.38 24.19 6.81
C ALA A 15 0.33 24.17 8.35
N GLU A 16 -0.59 24.92 8.95
CA GLU A 16 -0.79 24.95 10.41
C GLU A 16 -1.29 23.63 10.97
N ASP A 17 -1.93 22.81 10.16
CA ASP A 17 -2.39 21.47 10.57
C ASP A 17 -1.27 20.45 10.63
N GLU A 18 -0.07 20.80 10.17
CA GLU A 18 1.11 19.92 10.14
C GLU A 18 0.80 18.60 9.44
N PRO A 19 0.43 18.64 8.15
CA PRO A 19 -0.02 17.44 7.45
C PRO A 19 1.10 16.41 7.30
N LEU A 20 0.73 15.13 7.45
CA LEU A 20 1.61 13.99 7.30
C LEU A 20 1.04 13.04 6.27
N VAL A 21 1.91 12.51 5.41
CA VAL A 21 1.55 11.46 4.46
C VAL A 21 2.18 10.16 4.93
N TRP A 22 1.34 9.15 5.19
CA TRP A 22 1.77 7.83 5.61
C TRP A 22 1.66 6.89 4.42
N ILE A 23 2.76 6.23 4.08
CA ILE A 23 2.80 5.29 2.97
C ILE A 23 3.30 3.96 3.49
N ASP A 24 2.57 2.90 3.18
CA ASP A 24 2.95 1.53 3.49
C ASP A 24 2.92 0.71 2.21
N CYS A 25 3.91 -0.18 2.05
CA CYS A 25 4.06 -0.99 0.85
C CYS A 25 4.36 -2.43 1.22
N GLU A 26 3.81 -3.36 0.42
CA GLU A 26 4.21 -4.76 0.44
C GLU A 26 4.93 -5.09 -0.86
N MET A 27 5.99 -5.88 -0.76
CA MET A 27 6.87 -6.16 -1.90
C MET A 27 7.18 -7.64 -1.99
N THR A 28 7.67 -8.05 -3.16
CA THR A 28 8.12 -9.44 -3.38
C THR A 28 9.44 -9.74 -2.69
N GLY A 29 10.18 -8.72 -2.27
CA GLY A 29 11.46 -8.83 -1.59
C GLY A 29 12.05 -7.46 -1.38
N LEU A 30 13.34 -7.40 -1.05
CA LEU A 30 14.02 -6.16 -0.69
C LEU A 30 15.03 -5.67 -1.72
N ASP A 31 15.15 -6.34 -2.87
CA ASP A 31 16.07 -5.93 -3.92
C ASP A 31 15.35 -4.98 -4.90
N PRO A 32 15.66 -3.67 -4.87
CA PRO A 32 14.97 -2.70 -5.72
C PRO A 32 15.20 -2.91 -7.21
N LYS A 33 16.19 -3.70 -7.60
CA LYS A 33 16.46 -3.99 -9.01
C LYS A 33 15.62 -5.14 -9.54
N ARG A 34 15.21 -6.05 -8.67
CA ARG A 34 14.53 -7.30 -9.04
C ARG A 34 13.09 -7.34 -8.55
N ASP A 35 12.88 -6.87 -7.33
CA ASP A 35 11.59 -7.05 -6.67
C ASP A 35 10.59 -5.97 -7.08
N ARG A 36 9.31 -6.27 -6.84
CA ARG A 36 8.19 -5.44 -7.26
C ARG A 36 7.27 -5.16 -6.09
N LEU A 37 6.56 -4.05 -6.18
CA LEU A 37 5.51 -3.71 -5.22
C LEU A 37 4.29 -4.58 -5.48
N LEU A 38 3.71 -5.14 -4.41
CA LEU A 38 2.48 -5.92 -4.46
C LEU A 38 1.27 -5.12 -3.99
N GLU A 39 1.49 -4.20 -3.06
CA GLU A 39 0.44 -3.36 -2.53
C GLU A 39 1.04 -2.04 -2.08
N ILE A 40 0.28 -0.98 -2.26
CA ILE A 40 0.62 0.33 -1.72
C ILE A 40 -0.61 0.91 -1.04
N ALA A 41 -0.42 1.45 0.16
CA ALA A 41 -1.46 2.15 0.89
C ALA A 41 -0.95 3.52 1.29
N CYS A 42 -1.83 4.50 1.26
CA CYS A 42 -1.49 5.87 1.60
C CYS A 42 -2.62 6.52 2.38
N ILE A 43 -2.28 7.19 3.46
CA ILE A 43 -3.24 7.98 4.23
C ILE A 43 -2.62 9.31 4.61
N VAL A 44 -3.43 10.37 4.57
CA VAL A 44 -3.00 11.70 4.99
C VAL A 44 -3.68 12.04 6.31
N THR A 45 -2.90 12.52 7.26
CA THR A 45 -3.40 12.96 8.57
C THR A 45 -2.92 14.38 8.85
N ASP A 46 -3.52 15.02 9.86
CA ASP A 46 -2.93 16.21 10.46
C ASP A 46 -1.84 15.80 11.48
N GLY A 47 -1.22 16.78 12.11
CA GLY A 47 -0.18 16.54 13.11
C GLY A 47 -0.70 15.87 14.39
N GLN A 48 -2.00 15.82 14.60
CA GLN A 48 -2.64 15.12 15.71
C GLN A 48 -3.04 13.69 15.34
N LEU A 49 -2.60 13.21 14.18
CA LEU A 49 -2.89 11.88 13.65
C LEU A 49 -4.36 11.64 13.31
N GLN A 50 -5.10 12.73 13.03
CA GLN A 50 -6.48 12.62 12.57
C GLN A 50 -6.51 12.50 11.06
N PRO A 51 -7.07 11.40 10.49
CA PRO A 51 -7.11 11.25 9.04
C PRO A 51 -8.02 12.27 8.38
N VAL A 52 -7.65 12.68 7.17
CA VAL A 52 -8.50 13.58 6.36
C VAL A 52 -9.61 12.84 5.64
N ASP A 53 -9.39 11.55 5.37
CA ASP A 53 -10.34 10.64 4.73
C ASP A 53 -9.93 9.20 5.01
N GLU A 54 -10.50 8.24 4.28
CA GLU A 54 -10.21 6.81 4.46
C GLU A 54 -8.87 6.38 3.88
N GLY A 55 -8.20 7.29 3.14
CA GLY A 55 -6.98 6.93 2.43
C GLY A 55 -7.24 6.11 1.19
N VAL A 56 -6.18 5.60 0.59
CA VAL A 56 -6.24 4.74 -0.60
C VAL A 56 -5.38 3.51 -0.40
N SER A 57 -5.77 2.42 -1.05
CA SER A 57 -5.00 1.19 -1.04
C SER A 57 -5.18 0.49 -2.38
N TYR A 58 -4.07 0.03 -2.97
CA TYR A 58 -4.06 -0.64 -4.26
C TYR A 58 -3.24 -1.91 -4.18
N VAL A 59 -3.84 -3.02 -4.65
CA VAL A 59 -3.12 -4.26 -4.91
C VAL A 59 -2.61 -4.18 -6.34
N ILE A 60 -1.31 -4.41 -6.53
CA ILE A 60 -0.66 -4.25 -7.82
C ILE A 60 -0.52 -5.62 -8.47
N ARG A 61 -1.07 -5.75 -9.69
CA ARG A 61 -0.95 -6.99 -10.45
C ARG A 61 0.52 -7.25 -10.76
N THR A 62 0.98 -8.47 -10.45
CA THR A 62 2.36 -8.88 -10.64
C THR A 62 2.40 -10.16 -11.46
N GLU A 63 3.37 -10.26 -12.37
CA GLU A 63 3.52 -11.42 -13.22
C GLU A 63 3.85 -12.67 -12.40
N PRO A 64 3.27 -13.84 -12.76
CA PRO A 64 3.45 -15.05 -11.96
C PRO A 64 4.90 -15.46 -11.70
N HIS A 65 5.79 -15.26 -12.68
CA HIS A 65 7.19 -15.65 -12.51
C HIS A 65 7.90 -14.83 -11.41
N ILE A 66 7.46 -13.60 -11.17
CA ILE A 66 8.01 -12.77 -10.10
C ILE A 66 7.50 -13.25 -8.75
N LEU A 67 6.20 -13.61 -8.67
CA LEU A 67 5.62 -14.15 -7.45
C LEU A 67 6.25 -15.50 -7.07
N GLU A 68 6.50 -16.35 -8.05
CA GLU A 68 7.14 -17.64 -7.83
C GLU A 68 8.59 -17.49 -7.36
N GLY A 69 9.24 -16.39 -7.68
CA GLY A 69 10.60 -16.09 -7.27
C GLY A 69 10.72 -15.49 -5.86
N MET A 70 9.60 -15.25 -5.16
CA MET A 70 9.65 -14.74 -3.79
C MET A 70 10.32 -15.74 -2.85
N ASP A 71 11.02 -15.21 -1.85
CA ASP A 71 11.60 -16.07 -0.82
C ASP A 71 10.50 -16.69 0.05
N GLU A 72 10.89 -17.62 0.91
CA GLU A 72 9.95 -18.36 1.75
C GLU A 72 9.19 -17.43 2.69
N TRP A 73 9.87 -16.44 3.25
CA TRP A 73 9.25 -15.52 4.19
C TRP A 73 8.17 -14.68 3.51
N CYS A 74 8.48 -14.11 2.34
CA CYS A 74 7.52 -13.30 1.58
C CYS A 74 6.34 -14.13 1.11
N THR A 75 6.59 -15.32 0.58
CA THR A 75 5.53 -16.21 0.12
C THR A 75 4.59 -16.57 1.26
N ARG A 76 5.13 -16.94 2.40
CA ARG A 76 4.34 -17.31 3.57
C ARG A 76 3.54 -16.13 4.11
N THR A 77 4.20 -14.98 4.27
CA THR A 77 3.57 -13.79 4.82
C THR A 77 2.45 -13.27 3.93
N HIS A 78 2.70 -13.15 2.63
CA HIS A 78 1.69 -12.65 1.70
C HIS A 78 0.56 -13.65 1.48
N SER A 79 0.82 -14.94 1.61
CA SER A 79 -0.22 -15.96 1.57
C SER A 79 -1.12 -15.88 2.80
N GLN A 80 -0.54 -15.66 3.98
CA GLN A 80 -1.30 -15.54 5.23
C GLN A 80 -2.20 -14.30 5.25
N THR A 81 -1.74 -13.21 4.67
CA THR A 81 -2.53 -11.97 4.58
C THR A 81 -3.53 -11.98 3.44
N GLY A 82 -3.46 -12.97 2.55
CA GLY A 82 -4.31 -13.08 1.37
C GLY A 82 -3.79 -12.31 0.16
N LEU A 83 -2.70 -11.57 0.29
CA LEU A 83 -2.17 -10.76 -0.80
C LEU A 83 -1.69 -11.60 -1.98
N TYR A 84 -1.02 -12.72 -1.71
CA TYR A 84 -0.53 -13.62 -2.77
C TYR A 84 -1.66 -14.22 -3.60
N ALA A 85 -2.81 -14.47 -2.98
CA ALA A 85 -3.97 -15.04 -3.64
C ALA A 85 -4.88 -13.99 -4.28
N ALA A 86 -4.63 -12.71 -4.06
CA ALA A 86 -5.48 -11.62 -4.50
C ALA A 86 -5.43 -11.36 -6.03
#